data_0d5a82be9316752ad5e1b33c4106e35e
#
_entry.id   0d5a82be9316752ad5e1b33c4106e35e
#
_cell.length_a   1.000
_cell.length_b   1.000
_cell.length_c   1.000
_cell.angle_alpha   90.00
_cell.angle_beta   90.00
_cell.angle_gamma   90.00
#
_symmetry.space_group_name_H-M   'P 1'
#
loop_
_entity.id
_entity.type
_entity.pdbx_description
1 polymer ?
#
loop_
_entity_poly.entity_id
_entity_poly.type
_entity_poly.pdbx_seq_one_letter_code
_entity_poly.pdbx_strand_id
1 'polypeptide(L)'
;MVSTMAGMMPSMTEINARGEIAKNFSLIITGSLIMHTLFGITVGIISSLLSIKFGTRYRCSKCDISFNRIDSYQKHEELVHGSIPIKLKRIVILGGGFAGIGVLQQLQKTFQDDISIDITLVNRENFFLFTPMLPEVSSGNIETRHIVTPIRSFCKRAKFYEANVEKIDLKNNVVGISHTIGKNIDPLNKRHLVLDYDYLVIALGSETNFFGNIDVSKHAFTMKSLDYAMVIRDQIINMLEQADVEHKDIGLKKSLLTFVVVGGGFSGVETIGELNDFVHESIKDYYHNLTANDVRIILVNSGERLLPEVPFDLAEFTLKSLRENGVEIMLNTRVSGAAADSVILNNGSAISCNTLIWTGGIGPDNLISKITECSHDKSGKIMTNNHLQVRGLNNVFSIGDCAFIADPNSGKSCPPTAQHAIKQAKVASQNLISIIQEEEERNKKNEGKNRKYNGHKNPIKMMVFDYKTKGIMALIGKKNGVGVLLGYKIHGFLAWWIWRLYYLGNLPTSQKKIGVMVDWGVDLLFKRDVTRLQINFKRKYSQSNE
;
A
#
# COMPACT_ATOMS: atom_id res chain seq x y z
N MET A 1 4.59 -33.94 -25.55
CA MET A 1 5.21 -32.98 -24.64
C MET A 1 6.28 -33.55 -23.72
N VAL A 2 6.29 -34.85 -23.42
CA VAL A 2 7.31 -35.49 -22.58
C VAL A 2 8.61 -35.82 -23.35
N SER A 3 8.54 -35.99 -24.68
CA SER A 3 9.71 -36.37 -25.50
C SER A 3 10.61 -35.17 -25.90
N THR A 4 10.14 -33.94 -25.79
CA THR A 4 10.89 -32.73 -26.18
C THR A 4 11.75 -32.13 -25.03
N MET A 5 11.53 -32.54 -23.79
CA MET A 5 12.36 -32.14 -22.66
C MET A 5 13.63 -32.96 -22.44
N ALA A 6 13.71 -34.16 -23.04
CA ALA A 6 14.89 -35.02 -22.90
C ALA A 6 16.11 -34.53 -23.74
N GLY A 7 15.89 -33.63 -24.70
CA GLY A 7 16.95 -33.11 -25.60
C GLY A 7 17.66 -31.85 -25.13
N MET A 8 17.25 -31.27 -23.99
CA MET A 8 17.81 -30.00 -23.48
C MET A 8 18.68 -30.11 -22.23
N MET A 9 18.98 -31.34 -21.78
CA MET A 9 19.94 -31.51 -20.68
C MET A 9 21.35 -31.70 -21.23
N PRO A 10 22.35 -30.94 -20.80
CA PRO A 10 23.75 -31.20 -21.14
C PRO A 10 24.15 -32.54 -20.54
N SER A 11 24.97 -33.28 -21.27
CA SER A 11 25.46 -34.63 -21.02
C SER A 11 25.70 -35.01 -19.55
N MET A 12 24.82 -35.79 -18.97
CA MET A 12 25.01 -36.49 -17.69
C MET A 12 25.74 -37.84 -17.92
N THR A 13 26.89 -37.85 -18.58
CA THR A 13 27.56 -39.09 -18.95
C THR A 13 28.65 -39.56 -17.97
N GLU A 14 28.78 -39.01 -16.77
CA GLU A 14 29.82 -39.45 -15.82
C GLU A 14 29.38 -39.65 -14.37
N ILE A 15 28.12 -40.02 -14.11
CA ILE A 15 27.76 -40.41 -12.75
C ILE A 15 27.07 -41.77 -12.77
N ASN A 16 27.61 -42.69 -11.99
CA ASN A 16 27.09 -44.04 -11.70
C ASN A 16 25.74 -43.93 -10.94
N ALA A 17 24.65 -43.47 -11.61
CA ALA A 17 23.47 -42.92 -10.94
C ALA A 17 22.15 -43.51 -11.50
N ARG A 18 22.13 -44.65 -12.17
CA ARG A 18 20.85 -45.24 -12.63
C ARG A 18 19.84 -45.48 -11.49
N GLY A 19 20.34 -45.79 -10.28
CA GLY A 19 19.48 -46.00 -9.11
C GLY A 19 19.00 -44.68 -8.44
N GLU A 20 19.86 -43.67 -8.37
CA GLU A 20 19.48 -42.36 -7.79
C GLU A 20 18.62 -41.53 -8.73
N ILE A 21 18.87 -41.57 -10.03
CA ILE A 21 18.02 -40.93 -11.05
C ILE A 21 16.62 -41.50 -11.02
N ALA A 22 16.47 -42.81 -10.93
CA ALA A 22 15.14 -43.44 -10.84
C ALA A 22 14.41 -43.11 -9.54
N LYS A 23 15.13 -43.01 -8.41
CA LYS A 23 14.57 -42.59 -7.12
C LYS A 23 14.15 -41.12 -7.14
N ASN A 24 14.98 -40.25 -7.67
CA ASN A 24 14.68 -38.81 -7.78
C ASN A 24 13.57 -38.55 -8.78
N PHE A 25 13.51 -39.31 -9.89
CA PHE A 25 12.42 -39.22 -10.87
C PHE A 25 11.08 -39.71 -10.30
N SER A 26 11.09 -40.79 -9.52
CA SER A 26 9.92 -41.25 -8.78
C SER A 26 9.45 -40.24 -7.74
N LEU A 27 10.37 -39.59 -7.02
CA LEU A 27 10.05 -38.55 -6.03
C LEU A 27 9.45 -37.31 -6.69
N ILE A 28 9.98 -36.88 -7.84
CA ILE A 28 9.47 -35.76 -8.63
C ILE A 28 8.07 -36.05 -9.17
N ILE A 29 7.85 -37.26 -9.74
CA ILE A 29 6.54 -37.66 -10.23
C ILE A 29 5.52 -37.76 -9.10
N THR A 30 5.90 -38.38 -7.98
CA THR A 30 5.03 -38.51 -6.81
C THR A 30 4.70 -37.16 -6.19
N GLY A 31 5.70 -36.28 -6.06
CA GLY A 31 5.53 -34.90 -5.60
C GLY A 31 4.64 -34.08 -6.54
N SER A 32 4.85 -34.22 -7.85
CA SER A 32 4.00 -33.57 -8.87
C SER A 32 2.56 -34.09 -8.83
N LEU A 33 2.34 -35.39 -8.68
CA LEU A 33 1.02 -35.98 -8.58
C LEU A 33 0.28 -35.53 -7.31
N ILE A 34 0.98 -35.47 -6.17
CA ILE A 34 0.44 -34.94 -4.90
C ILE A 34 0.09 -33.47 -5.04
N MET A 35 0.96 -32.67 -5.64
CA MET A 35 0.71 -31.25 -5.88
C MET A 35 -0.49 -31.02 -6.79
N HIS A 36 -0.61 -31.77 -7.90
CA HIS A 36 -1.75 -31.64 -8.81
C HIS A 36 -3.05 -32.13 -8.17
N THR A 37 -3.00 -33.17 -7.34
CA THR A 37 -4.18 -33.67 -6.61
C THR A 37 -4.62 -32.68 -5.54
N LEU A 38 -3.69 -32.12 -4.75
CA LEU A 38 -3.96 -31.05 -3.78
C LEU A 38 -4.48 -29.79 -4.47
N PHE A 39 -3.91 -29.42 -5.63
CA PHE A 39 -4.38 -28.29 -6.44
C PHE A 39 -5.80 -28.53 -6.96
N GLY A 40 -6.09 -29.72 -7.50
CA GLY A 40 -7.41 -30.08 -7.97
C GLY A 40 -8.47 -30.06 -6.86
N ILE A 41 -8.16 -30.61 -5.69
CA ILE A 41 -9.03 -30.58 -4.50
C ILE A 41 -9.25 -29.13 -4.02
N THR A 42 -8.17 -28.32 -3.94
CA THR A 42 -8.27 -26.92 -3.50
C THR A 42 -9.08 -26.09 -4.49
N VAL A 43 -8.85 -26.25 -5.80
CA VAL A 43 -9.63 -25.57 -6.85
C VAL A 43 -11.09 -26.03 -6.82
N GLY A 44 -11.35 -27.30 -6.60
CA GLY A 44 -12.72 -27.85 -6.46
C GLY A 44 -13.46 -27.28 -5.25
N ILE A 45 -12.81 -27.24 -4.08
CA ILE A 45 -13.38 -26.66 -2.85
C ILE A 45 -13.57 -25.14 -3.03
N ILE A 46 -12.59 -24.43 -3.60
CA ILE A 46 -12.69 -22.99 -3.85
C ILE A 46 -13.78 -22.68 -4.87
N SER A 47 -13.90 -23.46 -5.96
CA SER A 47 -14.95 -23.30 -6.96
C SER A 47 -16.34 -23.56 -6.36
N SER A 48 -16.47 -24.58 -5.52
CA SER A 48 -17.70 -24.87 -4.78
C SER A 48 -18.07 -23.75 -3.79
N LEU A 49 -17.09 -23.24 -3.04
CA LEU A 49 -17.29 -22.11 -2.12
C LEU A 49 -17.56 -20.78 -2.86
N LEU A 50 -17.00 -20.60 -4.05
CA LEU A 50 -17.24 -19.41 -4.90
C LEU A 50 -18.63 -19.46 -5.55
N SER A 51 -19.11 -20.63 -5.99
CA SER A 51 -20.44 -20.78 -6.57
C SER A 51 -21.57 -20.48 -5.56
N ILE A 52 -21.32 -20.66 -4.27
CA ILE A 52 -22.27 -20.34 -3.19
C ILE A 52 -22.35 -18.82 -2.90
N LYS A 53 -21.37 -18.00 -3.35
CA LYS A 53 -21.27 -16.57 -3.01
C LYS A 53 -21.66 -15.57 -4.09
N PHE A 54 -21.98 -16.00 -5.31
CA PHE A 54 -22.45 -15.09 -6.36
C PHE A 54 -23.98 -14.98 -6.35
N GLY A 55 -24.52 -14.34 -5.30
CA GLY A 55 -25.88 -13.83 -5.36
C GLY A 55 -26.01 -12.80 -6.50
N THR A 56 -27.08 -12.90 -7.28
CA THR A 56 -27.46 -11.92 -8.30
C THR A 56 -27.47 -10.53 -7.69
N ARG A 57 -26.70 -9.60 -8.27
CA ARG A 57 -26.72 -8.19 -7.87
C ARG A 57 -27.72 -7.46 -8.75
N TYR A 58 -28.61 -6.75 -8.11
CA TYR A 58 -29.58 -5.87 -8.77
C TYR A 58 -29.00 -4.46 -8.82
N ARG A 59 -28.80 -3.89 -10.02
CA ARG A 59 -28.23 -2.57 -10.22
C ARG A 59 -29.27 -1.63 -10.78
N CYS A 60 -29.43 -0.47 -10.15
CA CYS A 60 -30.29 0.56 -10.67
C CYS A 60 -29.64 1.26 -11.87
N SER A 61 -30.32 1.26 -13.02
CA SER A 61 -29.82 1.88 -14.24
C SER A 61 -29.85 3.42 -14.20
N LYS A 62 -30.66 4.01 -13.31
CA LYS A 62 -30.85 5.46 -13.21
C LYS A 62 -29.87 6.14 -12.28
N CYS A 63 -29.44 5.46 -11.17
CA CYS A 63 -28.54 6.06 -10.16
C CYS A 63 -27.32 5.20 -9.85
N ASP A 64 -27.14 4.07 -10.53
CA ASP A 64 -25.98 3.18 -10.46
C ASP A 64 -25.75 2.47 -9.11
N ILE A 65 -26.74 2.51 -8.20
CA ILE A 65 -26.68 1.81 -6.91
C ILE A 65 -26.97 0.33 -7.11
N SER A 66 -26.21 -0.54 -6.45
CA SER A 66 -26.38 -1.99 -6.51
C SER A 66 -26.93 -2.55 -5.20
N PHE A 67 -27.84 -3.51 -5.31
CA PHE A 67 -28.49 -4.18 -4.19
C PHE A 67 -28.21 -5.68 -4.23
N ASN A 68 -28.07 -6.29 -3.07
CA ASN A 68 -27.89 -7.74 -2.96
C ASN A 68 -29.23 -8.52 -2.97
N ARG A 69 -30.35 -7.81 -2.80
CA ARG A 69 -31.69 -8.38 -2.71
C ARG A 69 -32.64 -7.66 -3.68
N ILE A 70 -33.52 -8.42 -4.30
CA ILE A 70 -34.47 -7.90 -5.26
C ILE A 70 -35.51 -6.99 -4.61
N ASP A 71 -35.96 -7.30 -3.41
CA ASP A 71 -36.91 -6.50 -2.65
C ASP A 71 -36.34 -5.12 -2.29
N SER A 72 -35.05 -5.05 -1.91
CA SER A 72 -34.36 -3.77 -1.68
C SER A 72 -34.21 -2.95 -2.97
N TYR A 73 -33.94 -3.62 -4.10
CA TYR A 73 -33.91 -2.97 -5.41
C TYR A 73 -35.28 -2.43 -5.84
N GLN A 74 -36.35 -3.22 -5.71
CA GLN A 74 -37.69 -2.82 -6.05
C GLN A 74 -38.17 -1.64 -5.19
N LYS A 75 -37.91 -1.71 -3.89
CA LYS A 75 -38.20 -0.62 -2.97
C LYS A 75 -37.41 0.65 -3.31
N HIS A 76 -36.15 0.52 -3.73
CA HIS A 76 -35.36 1.65 -4.22
C HIS A 76 -35.96 2.25 -5.50
N GLU A 77 -36.33 1.44 -6.51
CA GLU A 77 -36.98 1.94 -7.74
C GLU A 77 -38.29 2.69 -7.42
N GLU A 78 -39.09 2.14 -6.52
CA GLU A 78 -40.37 2.74 -6.11
C GLU A 78 -40.16 4.06 -5.36
N LEU A 79 -39.27 4.10 -4.39
CA LEU A 79 -39.06 5.22 -3.47
C LEU A 79 -38.17 6.32 -4.02
N VAL A 80 -37.10 5.97 -4.78
CA VAL A 80 -36.12 6.95 -5.28
C VAL A 80 -36.47 7.46 -6.68
N HIS A 81 -37.06 6.60 -7.51
CA HIS A 81 -37.44 6.93 -8.89
C HIS A 81 -38.95 7.03 -9.09
N GLY A 82 -39.72 6.71 -8.06
CA GLY A 82 -41.18 6.94 -8.02
C GLY A 82 -41.53 8.38 -7.64
N SER A 83 -42.79 8.61 -7.36
CA SER A 83 -43.36 9.96 -7.11
C SER A 83 -43.01 10.55 -5.73
N ILE A 84 -42.33 9.81 -4.83
CA ILE A 84 -41.97 10.24 -3.48
C ILE A 84 -40.47 10.51 -3.40
N PRO A 85 -40.02 11.77 -3.27
CA PRO A 85 -38.62 12.10 -3.14
C PRO A 85 -38.11 11.66 -1.76
N ILE A 86 -37.21 10.67 -1.73
CA ILE A 86 -36.46 10.33 -0.50
C ILE A 86 -35.25 11.25 -0.40
N LYS A 87 -35.11 11.91 0.73
CA LYS A 87 -33.90 12.66 1.05
C LYS A 87 -32.75 11.67 1.35
N LEU A 88 -31.88 11.50 0.36
CA LEU A 88 -30.67 10.65 0.52
C LEU A 88 -29.69 11.30 1.48
N LYS A 89 -29.12 10.50 2.40
CA LYS A 89 -27.92 10.86 3.18
C LYS A 89 -26.68 10.44 2.40
N ARG A 90 -25.88 11.39 1.99
CA ARG A 90 -24.70 11.19 1.14
C ARG A 90 -23.44 11.09 1.98
N ILE A 91 -22.79 9.95 1.92
CA ILE A 91 -21.50 9.70 2.60
C ILE A 91 -20.41 9.65 1.54
N VAL A 92 -19.48 10.59 1.58
CA VAL A 92 -18.32 10.64 0.67
C VAL A 92 -17.07 10.19 1.42
N ILE A 93 -16.35 9.24 0.83
CA ILE A 93 -15.07 8.72 1.34
C ILE A 93 -14.00 9.10 0.34
N LEU A 94 -12.96 9.81 0.80
CA LEU A 94 -11.83 10.24 -0.02
C LEU A 94 -10.61 9.38 0.29
N GLY A 95 -10.14 8.63 -0.71
CA GLY A 95 -8.99 7.74 -0.62
C GLY A 95 -9.36 6.26 -0.48
N GLY A 96 -8.81 5.44 -1.39
CA GLY A 96 -9.00 3.99 -1.48
C GLY A 96 -7.89 3.15 -0.83
N GLY A 97 -7.17 3.71 0.15
CA GLY A 97 -6.17 2.99 0.94
C GLY A 97 -6.78 2.17 2.09
N PHE A 98 -5.94 1.70 3.03
CA PHE A 98 -6.37 0.86 4.16
C PHE A 98 -7.49 1.48 4.99
N ALA A 99 -7.41 2.78 5.25
CA ALA A 99 -8.41 3.50 6.02
C ALA A 99 -9.74 3.61 5.27
N GLY A 100 -9.74 4.12 4.04
CA GLY A 100 -10.96 4.35 3.27
C GLY A 100 -11.68 3.07 2.89
N ILE A 101 -10.95 2.02 2.44
CA ILE A 101 -11.55 0.70 2.16
C ILE A 101 -12.12 0.09 3.45
N GLY A 102 -11.45 0.25 4.59
CA GLY A 102 -11.96 -0.21 5.88
C GLY A 102 -13.31 0.42 6.25
N VAL A 103 -13.44 1.74 6.08
CA VAL A 103 -14.71 2.46 6.31
C VAL A 103 -15.77 2.02 5.30
N LEU A 104 -15.43 1.96 4.01
CA LEU A 104 -16.35 1.52 2.95
C LEU A 104 -16.98 0.16 3.27
N GLN A 105 -16.16 -0.81 3.65
CA GLN A 105 -16.63 -2.16 3.94
C GLN A 105 -17.59 -2.20 5.14
N GLN A 106 -17.30 -1.44 6.21
CA GLN A 106 -18.14 -1.38 7.40
C GLN A 106 -19.48 -0.71 7.10
N LEU A 107 -19.46 0.43 6.41
CA LEU A 107 -20.69 1.16 6.03
C LEU A 107 -21.59 0.31 5.11
N GLN A 108 -21.02 -0.32 4.09
CA GLN A 108 -21.79 -1.18 3.19
C GLN A 108 -22.37 -2.41 3.88
N LYS A 109 -21.68 -2.94 4.89
CA LYS A 109 -22.19 -4.06 5.69
C LYS A 109 -23.36 -3.65 6.56
N THR A 110 -23.28 -2.47 7.19
CA THR A 110 -24.33 -1.99 8.09
C THR A 110 -25.57 -1.52 7.32
N PHE A 111 -25.36 -0.77 6.24
CA PHE A 111 -26.45 -0.16 5.45
C PHE A 111 -26.77 -0.94 4.18
N GLN A 112 -26.53 -2.27 4.15
CA GLN A 112 -26.66 -3.05 2.91
C GLN A 112 -28.04 -2.98 2.26
N ASP A 113 -29.08 -2.85 3.05
CA ASP A 113 -30.49 -2.81 2.61
C ASP A 113 -31.14 -1.44 2.83
N ASP A 114 -30.38 -0.44 3.29
CA ASP A 114 -30.88 0.91 3.52
C ASP A 114 -30.71 1.77 2.27
N ILE A 115 -31.83 2.04 1.59
CA ILE A 115 -31.86 2.80 0.35
C ILE A 115 -31.69 4.31 0.55
N SER A 116 -31.88 4.82 1.78
CA SER A 116 -31.73 6.25 2.09
C SER A 116 -30.26 6.68 2.21
N ILE A 117 -29.32 5.73 2.27
CA ILE A 117 -27.90 5.98 2.40
C ILE A 117 -27.19 5.83 1.04
N ASP A 118 -26.59 6.89 0.54
CA ASP A 118 -25.78 6.90 -0.68
C ASP A 118 -24.29 6.98 -0.31
N ILE A 119 -23.52 5.95 -0.65
CA ILE A 119 -22.10 5.85 -0.31
C ILE A 119 -21.28 6.04 -1.59
N THR A 120 -20.36 7.00 -1.56
CA THR A 120 -19.44 7.28 -2.67
C THR A 120 -18.00 7.16 -2.19
N LEU A 121 -17.17 6.43 -2.92
CA LEU A 121 -15.72 6.36 -2.75
C LEU A 121 -15.05 7.08 -3.91
N VAL A 122 -14.11 7.97 -3.60
CA VAL A 122 -13.25 8.63 -4.59
C VAL A 122 -11.81 8.19 -4.35
N ASN A 123 -11.13 7.72 -5.39
CA ASN A 123 -9.71 7.42 -5.34
C ASN A 123 -9.05 7.70 -6.70
N ARG A 124 -7.79 8.11 -6.69
CA ARG A 124 -7.02 8.43 -7.89
C ARG A 124 -6.78 7.19 -8.76
N GLU A 125 -6.44 6.07 -8.13
CA GLU A 125 -6.20 4.79 -8.78
C GLU A 125 -7.45 3.91 -8.72
N ASN A 126 -7.64 3.04 -9.71
CA ASN A 126 -8.75 2.08 -9.71
C ASN A 126 -8.49 0.84 -8.86
N PHE A 127 -7.38 0.80 -8.14
CA PHE A 127 -6.98 -0.33 -7.31
C PHE A 127 -6.59 0.09 -5.89
N PHE A 128 -6.79 -0.81 -4.96
CA PHE A 128 -6.19 -0.82 -3.63
C PHE A 128 -4.79 -1.41 -3.73
N LEU A 129 -3.79 -0.72 -3.18
CA LEU A 129 -2.40 -1.16 -3.13
C LEU A 129 -2.05 -1.67 -1.73
N PHE A 130 -1.54 -2.89 -1.67
CA PHE A 130 -1.02 -3.47 -0.43
C PHE A 130 0.45 -3.04 -0.23
N THR A 131 0.63 -1.80 0.21
CA THR A 131 1.92 -1.10 0.29
C THR A 131 3.04 -1.82 1.07
N PRO A 132 2.78 -2.66 2.10
CA PRO A 132 3.86 -3.34 2.81
C PRO A 132 4.72 -4.28 1.95
N MET A 133 4.23 -4.71 0.79
CA MET A 133 4.95 -5.60 -0.12
C MET A 133 5.62 -4.87 -1.31
N LEU A 134 5.66 -3.53 -1.31
CA LEU A 134 6.34 -2.76 -2.36
C LEU A 134 7.84 -3.07 -2.49
N PRO A 135 8.61 -3.23 -1.40
CA PRO A 135 10.02 -3.62 -1.52
C PRO A 135 10.22 -4.95 -2.26
N GLU A 136 9.38 -5.97 -2.00
CA GLU A 136 9.45 -7.26 -2.69
C GLU A 136 9.06 -7.16 -4.18
N VAL A 137 8.21 -6.20 -4.57
CA VAL A 137 7.92 -5.89 -5.99
C VAL A 137 9.13 -5.22 -6.66
N SER A 138 9.81 -4.32 -5.97
CA SER A 138 10.98 -3.63 -6.52
C SER A 138 12.21 -4.54 -6.69
N SER A 139 12.22 -5.69 -6.05
CA SER A 139 13.23 -6.75 -6.22
C SER A 139 12.77 -7.90 -7.13
N GLY A 140 11.53 -7.84 -7.62
CA GLY A 140 10.95 -8.90 -8.47
C GLY A 140 10.53 -10.17 -7.74
N ASN A 141 10.51 -10.18 -6.40
CA ASN A 141 10.07 -11.33 -5.60
C ASN A 141 8.57 -11.57 -5.70
N ILE A 142 7.80 -10.53 -5.95
CA ILE A 142 6.34 -10.59 -6.06
C ILE A 142 5.91 -9.89 -7.35
N GLU A 143 5.02 -10.53 -8.08
CA GLU A 143 4.37 -9.95 -9.25
C GLU A 143 3.49 -8.76 -8.86
N THR A 144 3.60 -7.66 -9.63
CA THR A 144 2.89 -6.41 -9.37
C THR A 144 1.39 -6.58 -9.18
N ARG A 145 0.78 -7.49 -9.96
CA ARG A 145 -0.66 -7.76 -9.91
C ARG A 145 -1.10 -8.44 -8.63
N HIS A 146 -0.19 -9.09 -7.88
CA HIS A 146 -0.56 -9.85 -6.68
C HIS A 146 -0.75 -8.96 -5.45
N ILE A 147 -0.16 -7.77 -5.42
CA ILE A 147 -0.33 -6.81 -4.31
C ILE A 147 -1.38 -5.72 -4.58
N VAL A 148 -2.04 -5.74 -5.74
CA VAL A 148 -3.13 -4.80 -6.06
C VAL A 148 -4.47 -5.52 -6.17
N THR A 149 -5.53 -4.84 -5.75
CA THR A 149 -6.90 -5.35 -5.83
C THR A 149 -7.81 -4.29 -6.41
N PRO A 150 -8.60 -4.56 -7.47
CA PRO A 150 -9.50 -3.57 -8.05
C PRO A 150 -10.46 -3.01 -6.99
N ILE A 151 -10.55 -1.68 -6.86
CA ILE A 151 -11.45 -1.03 -5.88
C ILE A 151 -12.90 -1.44 -6.10
N ARG A 152 -13.31 -1.61 -7.37
CA ARG A 152 -14.68 -2.05 -7.69
C ARG A 152 -15.06 -3.39 -7.09
N SER A 153 -14.08 -4.25 -6.75
CA SER A 153 -14.34 -5.52 -6.05
C SER A 153 -14.78 -5.33 -4.60
N PHE A 154 -14.42 -4.21 -3.99
CA PHE A 154 -14.87 -3.82 -2.65
C PHE A 154 -16.21 -3.09 -2.69
N CYS A 155 -16.54 -2.41 -3.80
CA CYS A 155 -17.77 -1.63 -3.96
C CYS A 155 -18.95 -2.55 -4.28
N LYS A 156 -19.61 -3.09 -3.25
CA LYS A 156 -20.81 -3.95 -3.41
C LYS A 156 -22.06 -3.13 -3.72
N ARG A 157 -22.18 -1.96 -3.12
CA ARG A 157 -23.31 -1.03 -3.31
C ARG A 157 -22.86 0.43 -3.48
N ALA A 158 -21.64 0.79 -3.09
CA ALA A 158 -21.13 2.15 -3.20
C ALA A 158 -20.79 2.52 -4.65
N LYS A 159 -20.97 3.79 -4.96
CA LYS A 159 -20.43 4.41 -6.18
C LYS A 159 -18.93 4.55 -6.04
N PHE A 160 -18.22 4.34 -7.14
CA PHE A 160 -16.76 4.54 -7.19
C PHE A 160 -16.40 5.49 -8.32
N TYR A 161 -15.72 6.58 -7.97
CA TYR A 161 -15.10 7.50 -8.92
C TYR A 161 -13.57 7.30 -8.90
N GLU A 162 -13.02 6.88 -10.03
CA GLU A 162 -11.59 6.96 -10.31
C GLU A 162 -11.30 8.41 -10.72
N ALA A 163 -10.88 9.22 -9.74
CA ALA A 163 -10.76 10.67 -9.91
C ALA A 163 -9.75 11.25 -8.91
N ASN A 164 -9.14 12.38 -9.30
CA ASN A 164 -8.38 13.21 -8.37
C ASN A 164 -9.32 14.07 -7.54
N VAL A 165 -9.02 14.22 -6.26
CA VAL A 165 -9.66 15.22 -5.41
C VAL A 165 -8.92 16.53 -5.63
N GLU A 166 -9.64 17.56 -6.11
CA GLU A 166 -9.05 18.87 -6.43
C GLU A 166 -9.29 19.90 -5.33
N LYS A 167 -10.45 19.81 -4.66
CA LYS A 167 -10.84 20.75 -3.60
C LYS A 167 -11.74 20.06 -2.58
N ILE A 168 -11.52 20.37 -1.31
CA ILE A 168 -12.41 20.01 -0.21
C ILE A 168 -12.89 21.32 0.42
N ASP A 169 -14.21 21.57 0.38
CA ASP A 169 -14.85 22.76 0.93
C ASP A 169 -15.74 22.32 2.10
N LEU A 170 -15.19 22.47 3.30
CA LEU A 170 -15.85 22.01 4.53
C LEU A 170 -17.01 22.91 4.94
N LYS A 171 -16.97 24.18 4.52
CA LYS A 171 -18.02 25.16 4.83
C LYS A 171 -19.32 24.89 4.05
N ASN A 172 -19.18 24.54 2.78
CA ASN A 172 -20.31 24.31 1.89
C ASN A 172 -20.69 22.82 1.76
N ASN A 173 -19.98 21.91 2.43
CA ASN A 173 -20.17 20.44 2.37
C ASN A 173 -20.06 19.89 0.93
N VAL A 174 -19.04 20.33 0.19
CA VAL A 174 -18.81 19.86 -1.18
C VAL A 174 -17.36 19.44 -1.41
N VAL A 175 -17.17 18.49 -2.32
CA VAL A 175 -15.86 18.02 -2.78
C VAL A 175 -15.79 18.17 -4.28
N GLY A 176 -14.80 18.90 -4.78
CA GLY A 176 -14.47 18.99 -6.19
C GLY A 176 -13.54 17.84 -6.59
N ILE A 177 -13.93 17.09 -7.62
CA ILE A 177 -13.14 16.00 -8.20
C ILE A 177 -12.93 16.20 -9.68
N SER A 178 -11.84 15.64 -10.23
CA SER A 178 -11.59 15.61 -11.67
C SER A 178 -11.20 14.23 -12.15
N HIS A 179 -11.63 13.85 -13.34
CA HIS A 179 -11.19 12.65 -14.02
C HIS A 179 -10.86 12.93 -15.48
N THR A 180 -9.90 12.18 -16.01
CA THR A 180 -9.49 12.30 -17.40
C THR A 180 -10.49 11.56 -18.29
N ILE A 181 -10.90 12.18 -19.41
CA ILE A 181 -11.75 11.56 -20.43
C ILE A 181 -10.92 11.25 -21.68
N GLY A 182 -11.13 10.08 -22.25
CA GLY A 182 -10.45 9.65 -23.47
C GLY A 182 -9.11 8.96 -23.21
N LYS A 183 -8.17 9.09 -24.13
CA LYS A 183 -6.82 8.50 -23.99
C LYS A 183 -6.01 9.30 -22.97
N ASN A 184 -5.24 8.62 -22.11
CA ASN A 184 -4.34 9.24 -21.12
C ASN A 184 -3.25 10.17 -21.69
N ILE A 185 -3.29 10.43 -23.00
CA ILE A 185 -2.27 11.18 -23.74
C ILE A 185 -2.57 12.69 -23.76
N ASP A 186 -3.83 13.09 -23.50
CA ASP A 186 -4.21 14.50 -23.48
C ASP A 186 -4.70 14.93 -22.10
N PRO A 187 -3.83 15.58 -21.29
CA PRO A 187 -4.19 16.04 -19.95
C PRO A 187 -5.19 17.22 -19.93
N LEU A 188 -5.50 17.81 -21.08
CA LEU A 188 -6.43 18.94 -21.18
C LEU A 188 -7.91 18.53 -21.12
N ASN A 189 -8.24 17.26 -21.39
CA ASN A 189 -9.60 16.73 -21.31
C ASN A 189 -9.95 16.20 -19.90
N LYS A 190 -9.95 17.09 -18.92
CA LYS A 190 -10.44 16.80 -17.57
C LYS A 190 -11.91 17.22 -17.43
N ARG A 191 -12.74 16.31 -16.94
CA ARG A 191 -14.09 16.65 -16.48
C ARG A 191 -14.07 16.89 -14.99
N HIS A 192 -14.58 18.04 -14.57
CA HIS A 192 -14.76 18.40 -13.18
C HIS A 192 -16.18 18.06 -12.72
N LEU A 193 -16.29 17.48 -11.54
CA LEU A 193 -17.54 17.16 -10.88
C LEU A 193 -17.49 17.71 -9.44
N VAL A 194 -18.65 18.11 -8.94
CA VAL A 194 -18.84 18.50 -7.55
C VAL A 194 -19.73 17.46 -6.89
N LEU A 195 -19.26 16.92 -5.78
CA LEU A 195 -19.98 15.97 -4.95
C LEU A 195 -20.42 16.67 -3.68
N ASP A 196 -21.72 16.79 -3.47
CA ASP A 196 -22.26 17.20 -2.18
C ASP A 196 -22.18 16.05 -1.18
N TYR A 197 -22.00 16.34 0.10
CA TYR A 197 -22.03 15.34 1.16
C TYR A 197 -22.83 15.81 2.37
N ASP A 198 -23.42 14.87 3.07
CA ASP A 198 -23.96 15.07 4.41
C ASP A 198 -22.89 14.62 5.44
N TYR A 199 -22.09 13.61 5.09
CA TYR A 199 -20.95 13.13 5.87
C TYR A 199 -19.73 12.93 4.98
N LEU A 200 -18.55 13.28 5.51
CA LEU A 200 -17.26 13.16 4.81
C LEU A 200 -16.26 12.34 5.62
N VAL A 201 -15.56 11.43 4.96
CA VAL A 201 -14.39 10.74 5.52
C VAL A 201 -13.17 11.06 4.68
N ILE A 202 -12.21 11.79 5.25
CA ILE A 202 -10.94 12.14 4.62
C ILE A 202 -9.91 11.08 5.00
N ALA A 203 -9.50 10.26 4.02
CA ALA A 203 -8.55 9.16 4.16
C ALA A 203 -7.51 9.14 3.03
N LEU A 204 -7.05 10.34 2.63
CA LEU A 204 -6.16 10.57 1.47
C LEU A 204 -4.73 10.05 1.67
N GLY A 205 -4.39 9.65 2.90
CA GLY A 205 -3.09 9.07 3.21
C GLY A 205 -1.96 10.10 3.25
N SER A 206 -0.81 9.73 2.71
CA SER A 206 0.40 10.55 2.73
C SER A 206 1.13 10.49 1.40
N GLU A 207 1.94 11.50 1.12
CA GLU A 207 2.88 11.57 0.01
C GLU A 207 4.33 11.57 0.52
N THR A 208 5.29 11.38 -0.39
CA THR A 208 6.72 11.49 -0.06
C THR A 208 7.06 12.95 0.28
N ASN A 209 7.73 13.15 1.40
CA ASN A 209 8.23 14.45 1.83
C ASN A 209 9.74 14.54 1.61
N PHE A 210 10.16 15.49 0.80
CA PHE A 210 11.56 15.80 0.53
C PHE A 210 12.10 16.95 1.39
N PHE A 211 11.32 17.41 2.38
CA PHE A 211 11.67 18.51 3.29
C PHE A 211 12.12 19.79 2.57
N GLY A 212 11.46 20.11 1.45
CA GLY A 212 11.78 21.28 0.64
C GLY A 212 13.00 21.12 -0.29
N ASN A 213 13.64 19.96 -0.31
CA ASN A 213 14.78 19.71 -1.19
C ASN A 213 14.31 19.39 -2.62
N ILE A 214 14.30 20.42 -3.46
CA ILE A 214 13.83 20.34 -4.85
C ILE A 214 14.73 19.41 -5.68
N ASP A 215 16.05 19.47 -5.48
CA ASP A 215 17.00 18.67 -6.28
C ASP A 215 16.84 17.17 -5.97
N VAL A 216 16.69 16.80 -4.70
CA VAL A 216 16.38 15.42 -4.33
C VAL A 216 15.05 14.99 -4.94
N SER A 217 14.02 15.83 -4.94
CA SER A 217 12.72 15.49 -5.53
C SER A 217 12.77 15.24 -7.04
N LYS A 218 13.69 15.89 -7.74
CA LYS A 218 13.89 15.72 -9.19
C LYS A 218 14.65 14.42 -9.52
N HIS A 219 15.56 14.00 -8.66
CA HIS A 219 16.51 12.93 -9.00
C HIS A 219 16.25 11.61 -8.25
N ALA A 220 15.52 11.63 -7.13
CA ALA A 220 15.23 10.43 -6.36
C ALA A 220 14.01 9.64 -6.89
N PHE A 221 14.09 8.32 -6.76
CA PHE A 221 12.94 7.43 -6.79
C PHE A 221 12.30 7.34 -5.39
N THR A 222 11.02 7.01 -5.31
CA THR A 222 10.33 6.85 -4.02
C THR A 222 9.72 5.47 -3.87
N MET A 223 9.62 4.94 -2.66
CA MET A 223 8.99 3.64 -2.38
C MET A 223 7.55 3.85 -1.86
N LYS A 224 6.72 4.60 -2.61
CA LYS A 224 5.38 4.98 -2.16
C LYS A 224 4.24 4.45 -3.05
N SER A 225 4.51 4.17 -4.30
CA SER A 225 3.51 3.71 -5.28
C SER A 225 4.02 2.53 -6.10
N LEU A 226 3.11 1.82 -6.75
CA LEU A 226 3.43 0.63 -7.53
C LEU A 226 4.33 0.96 -8.73
N ASP A 227 4.02 2.04 -9.43
CA ASP A 227 4.79 2.53 -10.58
C ASP A 227 6.24 2.82 -10.20
N TYR A 228 6.50 3.47 -9.06
CA TYR A 228 7.86 3.67 -8.57
C TYR A 228 8.58 2.37 -8.23
N ALA A 229 7.92 1.40 -7.60
CA ALA A 229 8.54 0.10 -7.32
C ALA A 229 8.98 -0.62 -8.61
N MET A 230 8.14 -0.58 -9.65
CA MET A 230 8.46 -1.13 -10.98
C MET A 230 9.62 -0.38 -11.64
N VAL A 231 9.62 0.96 -11.57
CA VAL A 231 10.69 1.78 -12.16
C VAL A 231 12.01 1.60 -11.42
N ILE A 232 12.00 1.41 -10.11
CA ILE A 232 13.21 1.09 -9.33
C ILE A 232 13.83 -0.23 -9.82
N ARG A 233 13.00 -1.27 -10.02
CA ARG A 233 13.47 -2.53 -10.59
C ARG A 233 14.08 -2.35 -11.97
N ASP A 234 13.39 -1.67 -12.87
CA ASP A 234 13.89 -1.36 -14.22
C ASP A 234 15.18 -0.54 -14.18
N GLN A 235 15.32 0.42 -13.26
CA GLN A 235 16.51 1.22 -13.06
C GLN A 235 17.69 0.36 -12.59
N ILE A 236 17.50 -0.52 -11.62
CA ILE A 236 18.56 -1.41 -11.12
C ILE A 236 19.09 -2.27 -12.27
N ILE A 237 18.19 -2.95 -12.99
CA ILE A 237 18.57 -3.79 -14.14
C ILE A 237 19.31 -2.96 -15.20
N ASN A 238 18.81 -1.76 -15.54
CA ASN A 238 19.45 -0.89 -16.51
C ASN A 238 20.87 -0.48 -16.08
N MET A 239 21.11 -0.26 -14.80
CA MET A 239 22.45 0.06 -14.29
C MET A 239 23.39 -1.13 -14.40
N LEU A 240 22.91 -2.34 -14.11
CA LEU A 240 23.68 -3.57 -14.28
C LEU A 240 24.03 -3.83 -15.75
N GLU A 241 23.08 -3.69 -16.67
CA GLU A 241 23.31 -3.83 -18.12
C GLU A 241 24.37 -2.86 -18.64
N GLN A 242 24.29 -1.59 -18.24
CA GLN A 242 25.27 -0.58 -18.67
C GLN A 242 26.64 -0.84 -18.06
N ALA A 243 26.71 -1.23 -16.79
CA ALA A 243 27.98 -1.52 -16.11
C ALA A 243 28.67 -2.77 -16.64
N ASP A 244 27.92 -3.77 -17.11
CA ASP A 244 28.47 -5.02 -17.65
C ASP A 244 29.27 -4.78 -18.94
N VAL A 245 28.86 -3.82 -19.76
CA VAL A 245 29.51 -3.47 -21.02
C VAL A 245 30.50 -2.30 -20.89
N GLU A 246 30.51 -1.59 -19.75
CA GLU A 246 31.43 -0.46 -19.55
C GLU A 246 32.79 -0.95 -19.08
N HIS A 247 33.79 -0.86 -19.98
CA HIS A 247 35.16 -1.31 -19.73
C HIS A 247 36.19 -0.17 -19.74
N LYS A 248 35.80 1.03 -20.21
CA LYS A 248 36.74 2.14 -20.43
C LYS A 248 36.71 3.14 -19.28
N ASP A 249 35.53 3.53 -18.83
CA ASP A 249 35.37 4.51 -17.76
C ASP A 249 35.07 3.82 -16.42
N ILE A 250 36.13 3.60 -15.64
CA ILE A 250 36.03 2.98 -14.30
C ILE A 250 35.19 3.86 -13.35
N GLY A 251 35.22 5.20 -13.51
CA GLY A 251 34.45 6.13 -12.70
C GLY A 251 32.95 5.98 -12.97
N LEU A 252 32.58 5.94 -14.24
CA LEU A 252 31.20 5.70 -14.67
C LEU A 252 30.72 4.31 -14.21
N LYS A 253 31.50 3.25 -14.43
CA LYS A 253 31.16 1.89 -13.98
C LYS A 253 30.86 1.86 -12.46
N LYS A 254 31.69 2.50 -11.64
CA LYS A 254 31.47 2.60 -10.19
C LYS A 254 30.19 3.39 -9.86
N SER A 255 29.92 4.48 -10.54
CA SER A 255 28.71 5.28 -10.36
C SER A 255 27.44 4.50 -10.71
N LEU A 256 27.45 3.73 -11.80
CA LEU A 256 26.35 2.86 -12.22
C LEU A 256 26.05 1.78 -11.16
N LEU A 257 27.08 1.20 -10.55
CA LEU A 257 26.99 0.13 -9.54
C LEU A 257 26.86 0.66 -8.10
N THR A 258 26.70 1.96 -7.90
CA THR A 258 26.45 2.57 -6.60
C THR A 258 24.96 2.88 -6.44
N PHE A 259 24.34 2.26 -5.44
CA PHE A 259 22.92 2.40 -5.11
C PHE A 259 22.79 3.05 -3.73
N VAL A 260 22.03 4.15 -3.65
CA VAL A 260 21.84 4.89 -2.40
C VAL A 260 20.38 4.84 -1.98
N VAL A 261 20.12 4.36 -0.76
CA VAL A 261 18.80 4.42 -0.12
C VAL A 261 18.88 5.42 1.04
N VAL A 262 17.92 6.33 1.14
CA VAL A 262 17.85 7.34 2.19
C VAL A 262 16.69 7.06 3.12
N GLY A 263 16.98 6.92 4.41
CA GLY A 263 15.99 6.69 5.49
C GLY A 263 16.17 5.33 6.15
N GLY A 264 16.41 5.34 7.46
CA GLY A 264 16.64 4.13 8.28
C GLY A 264 15.38 3.59 8.98
N GLY A 265 14.17 4.01 8.57
CA GLY A 265 12.91 3.43 9.03
C GLY A 265 12.56 2.12 8.32
N PHE A 266 11.36 1.58 8.58
CA PHE A 266 10.91 0.28 8.00
C PHE A 266 11.06 0.23 6.49
N SER A 267 10.52 1.21 5.76
CA SER A 267 10.56 1.23 4.29
C SER A 267 11.99 1.22 3.74
N GLY A 268 12.91 1.99 4.35
CA GLY A 268 14.31 2.04 3.90
C GLY A 268 15.06 0.75 4.18
N VAL A 269 14.89 0.18 5.37
CA VAL A 269 15.54 -1.08 5.77
C VAL A 269 15.04 -2.25 4.91
N GLU A 270 13.73 -2.35 4.67
CA GLU A 270 13.16 -3.38 3.79
C GLU A 270 13.60 -3.18 2.34
N THR A 271 13.59 -1.94 1.85
CA THR A 271 14.02 -1.64 0.48
C THR A 271 15.48 -1.99 0.26
N ILE A 272 16.38 -1.62 1.19
CA ILE A 272 17.80 -1.89 0.98
C ILE A 272 18.15 -3.37 1.14
N GLY A 273 17.44 -4.09 2.02
CA GLY A 273 17.59 -5.54 2.13
C GLY A 273 17.22 -6.26 0.84
N GLU A 274 16.05 -5.94 0.28
CA GLU A 274 15.58 -6.50 -0.98
C GLU A 274 16.44 -6.10 -2.19
N LEU A 275 16.89 -4.84 -2.25
CA LEU A 275 17.79 -4.35 -3.28
C LEU A 275 19.14 -5.06 -3.23
N ASN A 276 19.72 -5.23 -2.04
CA ASN A 276 20.99 -5.90 -1.84
C ASN A 276 20.95 -7.34 -2.35
N ASP A 277 19.91 -8.08 -1.96
CA ASP A 277 19.73 -9.46 -2.41
C ASP A 277 19.53 -9.53 -3.94
N PHE A 278 18.70 -8.65 -4.49
CA PHE A 278 18.40 -8.62 -5.93
C PHE A 278 19.64 -8.34 -6.77
N VAL A 279 20.44 -7.33 -6.41
CA VAL A 279 21.66 -6.96 -7.14
C VAL A 279 22.69 -8.07 -7.09
N HIS A 280 22.98 -8.64 -5.91
CA HIS A 280 23.99 -9.68 -5.77
C HIS A 280 23.59 -11.00 -6.43
N GLU A 281 22.32 -11.41 -6.31
CA GLU A 281 21.80 -12.60 -6.99
C GLU A 281 21.85 -12.40 -8.52
N SER A 282 21.45 -11.22 -9.02
CA SER A 282 21.47 -10.91 -10.46
C SER A 282 22.89 -10.97 -11.04
N ILE A 283 23.87 -10.36 -10.37
CA ILE A 283 25.27 -10.38 -10.81
C ILE A 283 25.78 -11.81 -10.85
N LYS A 284 25.57 -12.56 -9.80
CA LYS A 284 26.02 -13.97 -9.71
C LYS A 284 25.46 -14.83 -10.83
N ASP A 285 24.20 -14.58 -11.22
CA ASP A 285 23.48 -15.49 -12.11
C ASP A 285 23.53 -15.10 -13.58
N TYR A 286 23.75 -13.80 -13.91
CA TYR A 286 23.58 -13.29 -15.28
C TYR A 286 24.72 -12.38 -15.78
N TYR A 287 25.43 -11.64 -14.90
CA TYR A 287 26.41 -10.64 -15.32
C TYR A 287 27.84 -11.12 -15.10
N HIS A 288 28.45 -11.69 -16.14
CA HIS A 288 29.77 -12.35 -16.03
C HIS A 288 30.97 -11.39 -15.95
N ASN A 289 30.77 -10.12 -16.35
CA ASN A 289 31.82 -9.07 -16.30
C ASN A 289 31.73 -8.24 -15.00
N LEU A 290 30.80 -8.58 -14.09
CA LEU A 290 30.61 -7.93 -12.80
C LEU A 290 30.86 -8.90 -11.66
N THR A 291 31.38 -8.36 -10.56
CA THR A 291 31.57 -9.09 -9.31
C THR A 291 30.86 -8.38 -8.15
N ALA A 292 30.61 -9.09 -7.07
CA ALA A 292 30.05 -8.50 -5.85
C ALA A 292 30.88 -7.33 -5.32
N ASN A 293 32.20 -7.33 -5.53
CA ASN A 293 33.12 -6.27 -5.09
C ASN A 293 33.01 -4.99 -5.92
N ASP A 294 32.40 -5.04 -7.11
CA ASP A 294 32.19 -3.87 -7.96
C ASP A 294 30.99 -3.04 -7.47
N VAL A 295 30.11 -3.64 -6.65
CA VAL A 295 28.85 -3.04 -6.20
C VAL A 295 29.04 -2.31 -4.88
N ARG A 296 28.35 -1.18 -4.77
CA ARG A 296 28.28 -0.39 -3.56
C ARG A 296 26.85 -0.05 -3.20
N ILE A 297 26.36 -0.57 -2.08
CA ILE A 297 24.98 -0.36 -1.61
C ILE A 297 25.03 0.40 -0.29
N ILE A 298 24.41 1.60 -0.26
CA ILE A 298 24.58 2.55 0.83
C ILE A 298 23.22 2.92 1.42
N LEU A 299 23.07 2.80 2.73
CA LEU A 299 21.96 3.33 3.50
C LEU A 299 22.39 4.59 4.24
N VAL A 300 21.81 5.73 3.86
CA VAL A 300 22.04 7.02 4.53
C VAL A 300 20.89 7.30 5.49
N ASN A 301 21.19 7.49 6.76
CA ASN A 301 20.20 7.78 7.80
C ASN A 301 20.57 8.99 8.64
N SER A 302 19.65 9.94 8.79
CA SER A 302 19.87 11.15 9.59
C SER A 302 19.85 10.91 11.10
N GLY A 303 19.27 9.78 11.54
CA GLY A 303 19.23 9.39 12.95
C GLY A 303 20.46 8.57 13.37
N GLU A 304 20.61 8.44 14.68
CA GLU A 304 21.71 7.69 15.30
C GLU A 304 21.58 6.17 15.18
N ARG A 305 20.38 5.65 14.85
CA ARG A 305 20.11 4.21 14.71
C ARG A 305 19.09 3.93 13.61
N LEU A 306 19.07 2.69 13.14
CA LEU A 306 18.03 2.15 12.28
C LEU A 306 16.79 1.77 13.10
N LEU A 307 15.62 1.71 12.46
CA LEU A 307 14.36 1.25 13.04
C LEU A 307 14.10 1.83 14.45
N PRO A 308 13.94 3.14 14.60
CA PRO A 308 13.79 3.78 15.92
C PRO A 308 12.58 3.27 16.73
N GLU A 309 11.61 2.64 16.08
CA GLU A 309 10.40 2.10 16.70
C GLU A 309 10.58 0.72 17.32
N VAL A 310 11.67 -0.01 16.99
CA VAL A 310 11.94 -1.31 17.60
C VAL A 310 12.89 -1.17 18.80
N PRO A 311 12.95 -2.16 19.72
CA PRO A 311 13.93 -2.19 20.80
C PRO A 311 15.37 -2.07 20.31
N PHE A 312 16.25 -1.51 21.13
CA PHE A 312 17.63 -1.16 20.75
C PHE A 312 18.43 -2.38 20.26
N ASP A 313 18.32 -3.52 20.93
CA ASP A 313 18.99 -4.77 20.57
C ASP A 313 18.58 -5.32 19.18
N LEU A 314 17.30 -5.14 18.80
CA LEU A 314 16.83 -5.51 17.45
C LEU A 314 17.30 -4.51 16.39
N ALA A 315 17.40 -3.23 16.73
CA ALA A 315 18.00 -2.22 15.85
C ALA A 315 19.51 -2.50 15.63
N GLU A 316 20.22 -2.87 16.67
CA GLU A 316 21.64 -3.29 16.58
C GLU A 316 21.81 -4.57 15.76
N PHE A 317 20.94 -5.57 15.96
CA PHE A 317 20.92 -6.78 15.13
C PHE A 317 20.71 -6.42 13.66
N THR A 318 19.78 -5.51 13.35
CA THR A 318 19.53 -5.04 11.99
C THR A 318 20.77 -4.38 11.38
N LEU A 319 21.40 -3.47 12.11
CA LEU A 319 22.60 -2.78 11.68
C LEU A 319 23.74 -3.76 11.37
N LYS A 320 23.99 -4.69 12.30
CA LYS A 320 25.01 -5.73 12.16
C LYS A 320 24.74 -6.62 10.94
N SER A 321 23.50 -7.12 10.82
CA SER A 321 23.13 -8.03 9.74
C SER A 321 23.26 -7.38 8.35
N LEU A 322 22.83 -6.12 8.19
CA LEU A 322 22.98 -5.41 6.91
C LEU A 322 24.45 -5.18 6.56
N ARG A 323 25.30 -4.83 7.55
CA ARG A 323 26.74 -4.67 7.34
C ARG A 323 27.43 -5.98 6.96
N GLU A 324 27.08 -7.08 7.62
CA GLU A 324 27.60 -8.41 7.30
C GLU A 324 27.22 -8.85 5.88
N ASN A 325 26.09 -8.35 5.35
CA ASN A 325 25.65 -8.57 3.97
C ASN A 325 26.23 -7.55 2.98
N GLY A 326 27.24 -6.73 3.38
CA GLY A 326 27.94 -5.82 2.49
C GLY A 326 27.29 -4.43 2.33
N VAL A 327 26.23 -4.11 3.07
CA VAL A 327 25.60 -2.78 3.00
C VAL A 327 26.42 -1.76 3.82
N GLU A 328 26.82 -0.66 3.18
CA GLU A 328 27.42 0.49 3.86
C GLU A 328 26.33 1.29 4.58
N ILE A 329 26.50 1.59 5.87
CA ILE A 329 25.51 2.31 6.65
C ILE A 329 26.13 3.57 7.24
N MET A 330 25.56 4.72 6.81
CA MET A 330 25.95 6.06 7.25
C MET A 330 24.87 6.61 8.20
N LEU A 331 25.11 6.49 9.50
CA LEU A 331 24.25 7.08 10.53
C LEU A 331 24.64 8.54 10.78
N ASN A 332 23.74 9.29 11.42
CA ASN A 332 23.90 10.74 11.69
C ASN A 332 24.26 11.56 10.43
N THR A 333 23.84 11.07 9.26
CA THR A 333 24.19 11.63 7.97
C THR A 333 22.91 12.01 7.21
N ARG A 334 22.86 13.23 6.69
CA ARG A 334 21.72 13.74 5.90
C ARG A 334 22.12 13.97 4.46
N VAL A 335 21.20 13.70 3.55
CA VAL A 335 21.30 14.15 2.18
C VAL A 335 20.85 15.61 2.12
N SER A 336 21.72 16.46 1.62
CA SER A 336 21.51 17.92 1.46
C SER A 336 21.18 18.32 0.03
N GLY A 337 21.48 17.45 -0.96
CA GLY A 337 21.20 17.69 -2.38
C GLY A 337 21.37 16.44 -3.21
N ALA A 338 20.96 16.50 -4.47
CA ALA A 338 21.18 15.45 -5.46
C ALA A 338 21.32 16.05 -6.86
N ALA A 339 22.14 15.39 -7.68
CA ALA A 339 22.22 15.63 -9.13
C ALA A 339 21.87 14.33 -9.87
N ALA A 340 21.97 14.34 -11.19
CA ALA A 340 21.63 13.17 -12.01
C ALA A 340 22.55 11.97 -11.73
N ASP A 341 23.78 12.23 -11.30
CA ASP A 341 24.88 11.26 -11.12
C ASP A 341 25.52 11.30 -9.73
N SER A 342 24.92 12.04 -8.77
CA SER A 342 25.51 12.18 -7.45
C SER A 342 24.50 12.57 -6.37
N VAL A 343 24.82 12.21 -5.12
CA VAL A 343 24.12 12.60 -3.90
C VAL A 343 25.07 13.41 -3.03
N ILE A 344 24.62 14.57 -2.57
CA ILE A 344 25.39 15.49 -1.72
C ILE A 344 24.97 15.29 -0.26
N LEU A 345 25.94 15.09 0.62
CA LEU A 345 25.72 14.93 2.05
C LEU A 345 25.86 16.24 2.81
N ASN A 346 25.36 16.30 4.03
CA ASN A 346 25.36 17.49 4.88
C ASN A 346 26.77 17.96 5.30
N ASN A 347 27.78 17.11 5.18
CA ASN A 347 29.21 17.46 5.41
C ASN A 347 29.90 17.99 4.15
N GLY A 348 29.18 18.18 3.05
CA GLY A 348 29.71 18.63 1.75
C GLY A 348 30.33 17.54 0.89
N SER A 349 30.46 16.30 1.36
CA SER A 349 30.93 15.20 0.53
C SER A 349 29.85 14.76 -0.47
N ALA A 350 30.28 14.24 -1.62
CA ALA A 350 29.41 13.70 -2.65
C ALA A 350 29.64 12.19 -2.84
N ILE A 351 28.56 11.47 -3.10
CA ILE A 351 28.57 10.07 -3.50
C ILE A 351 28.17 10.01 -4.97
N SER A 352 29.07 9.59 -5.84
CA SER A 352 28.72 9.32 -7.24
C SER A 352 27.81 8.10 -7.32
N CYS A 353 26.60 8.29 -7.84
CA CYS A 353 25.60 7.22 -8.02
C CYS A 353 24.54 7.65 -9.02
N ASN A 354 24.02 6.70 -9.77
CA ASN A 354 22.93 6.93 -10.73
C ASN A 354 21.56 6.44 -10.18
N THR A 355 21.54 5.88 -8.97
CA THR A 355 20.32 5.40 -8.34
C THR A 355 20.21 5.90 -6.91
N LEU A 356 19.26 6.80 -6.70
CA LEU A 356 18.89 7.35 -5.40
C LEU A 356 17.45 6.99 -5.08
N ILE A 357 17.22 6.26 -3.99
CA ILE A 357 15.88 5.87 -3.51
C ILE A 357 15.59 6.61 -2.21
N TRP A 358 14.53 7.40 -2.19
CA TRP A 358 14.13 8.21 -1.04
C TRP A 358 12.99 7.53 -0.26
N THR A 359 13.28 7.16 0.97
CA THR A 359 12.33 6.68 1.97
C THR A 359 12.37 7.52 3.26
N GLY A 360 13.07 8.66 3.20
CA GLY A 360 13.46 9.47 4.36
C GLY A 360 12.34 10.28 4.99
N GLY A 361 11.13 10.31 4.43
CA GLY A 361 10.02 11.02 5.03
C GLY A 361 8.72 10.93 4.25
N ILE A 362 7.61 11.07 4.98
CA ILE A 362 6.26 11.21 4.44
C ILE A 362 5.57 12.39 5.10
N GLY A 363 4.66 13.02 4.38
CA GLY A 363 3.77 14.07 4.87
C GLY A 363 2.34 13.83 4.38
N PRO A 364 1.34 14.55 4.89
CA PRO A 364 0.01 14.48 4.33
C PRO A 364 0.02 14.92 2.85
N ASP A 365 -0.98 14.49 2.09
CA ASP A 365 -1.21 14.97 0.74
C ASP A 365 -1.27 16.50 0.70
N ASN A 366 -0.68 17.12 -0.33
CA ASN A 366 -0.63 18.58 -0.46
C ASN A 366 -2.00 19.26 -0.43
N LEU A 367 -3.07 18.54 -0.84
CA LEU A 367 -4.43 19.03 -0.75
C LEU A 367 -4.87 19.29 0.68
N ILE A 368 -4.38 18.49 1.64
CA ILE A 368 -4.73 18.60 3.05
C ILE A 368 -4.34 19.96 3.62
N SER A 369 -3.14 20.46 3.30
CA SER A 369 -2.65 21.76 3.76
C SER A 369 -3.44 22.95 3.19
N LYS A 370 -4.19 22.74 2.10
CA LYS A 370 -5.03 23.76 1.45
C LYS A 370 -6.42 23.90 2.08
N ILE A 371 -6.80 23.00 2.98
CA ILE A 371 -8.09 23.08 3.70
C ILE A 371 -7.92 24.07 4.85
N THR A 372 -8.42 25.29 4.68
CA THR A 372 -8.27 26.39 5.65
C THR A 372 -9.30 26.37 6.78
N GLU A 373 -10.39 25.63 6.61
CA GLU A 373 -11.53 25.59 7.52
C GLU A 373 -11.33 24.61 8.70
N CYS A 374 -10.18 23.96 8.78
CA CYS A 374 -9.84 23.10 9.91
C CYS A 374 -8.41 23.36 10.42
N SER A 375 -8.14 22.95 11.64
CA SER A 375 -6.81 23.10 12.24
C SER A 375 -5.87 21.96 11.82
N HIS A 376 -4.60 22.29 11.65
CA HIS A 376 -3.52 21.36 11.31
C HIS A 376 -2.46 21.29 12.40
N ASP A 377 -1.75 20.18 12.47
CA ASP A 377 -0.55 20.08 13.28
C ASP A 377 0.67 20.70 12.56
N LYS A 378 1.83 20.69 13.21
CA LYS A 378 3.08 21.22 12.63
C LYS A 378 3.53 20.50 11.36
N SER A 379 3.06 19.29 11.11
CA SER A 379 3.37 18.50 9.92
C SER A 379 2.33 18.64 8.80
N GLY A 380 1.28 19.47 9.01
CA GLY A 380 0.20 19.70 8.06
C GLY A 380 -0.95 18.69 8.11
N LYS A 381 -0.98 17.77 9.11
CA LYS A 381 -2.06 16.80 9.27
C LYS A 381 -3.29 17.45 9.90
N ILE A 382 -4.49 17.02 9.48
CA ILE A 382 -5.75 17.51 10.05
C ILE A 382 -5.87 17.08 11.50
N MET A 383 -6.13 18.04 12.40
CA MET A 383 -6.35 17.78 13.82
C MET A 383 -7.72 17.12 14.06
N THR A 384 -7.74 15.99 14.77
CA THR A 384 -8.98 15.31 15.13
C THR A 384 -9.22 15.31 16.64
N ASN A 385 -10.47 15.02 17.03
CA ASN A 385 -10.81 14.66 18.40
C ASN A 385 -10.60 13.15 18.65
N ASN A 386 -10.86 12.68 19.88
CA ASN A 386 -10.68 11.27 20.24
C ASN A 386 -11.69 10.32 19.57
N HIS A 387 -12.73 10.87 18.92
CA HIS A 387 -13.71 10.13 18.14
C HIS A 387 -13.40 10.12 16.64
N LEU A 388 -12.25 10.67 16.24
CA LEU A 388 -11.73 10.78 14.88
C LEU A 388 -12.49 11.77 13.98
N GLN A 389 -13.32 12.63 14.59
CA GLN A 389 -13.91 13.77 13.87
C GLN A 389 -12.90 14.89 13.75
N VAL A 390 -12.95 15.63 12.65
CA VAL A 390 -12.21 16.90 12.49
C VAL A 390 -12.65 17.87 13.57
N ARG A 391 -11.71 18.51 14.25
CA ARG A 391 -12.03 19.43 15.37
C ARG A 391 -12.97 20.54 14.92
N GLY A 392 -14.07 20.69 15.66
CA GLY A 392 -15.10 21.70 15.36
C GLY A 392 -16.17 21.25 14.36
N LEU A 393 -16.07 20.03 13.78
CA LEU A 393 -17.04 19.49 12.83
C LEU A 393 -17.59 18.16 13.32
N ASN A 394 -18.90 17.97 13.24
CA ASN A 394 -19.57 16.75 13.69
C ASN A 394 -19.80 15.72 12.57
N ASN A 395 -19.75 16.16 11.32
CA ASN A 395 -20.06 15.36 10.13
C ASN A 395 -18.83 15.02 9.29
N VAL A 396 -17.63 15.45 9.69
CA VAL A 396 -16.38 15.20 8.97
C VAL A 396 -15.42 14.42 9.82
N PHE A 397 -14.92 13.31 9.30
CA PHE A 397 -13.91 12.46 9.90
C PHE A 397 -12.60 12.54 9.11
N SER A 398 -11.46 12.48 9.81
CA SER A 398 -10.15 12.35 9.17
C SER A 398 -9.38 11.20 9.80
N ILE A 399 -8.85 10.29 8.96
CA ILE A 399 -8.19 9.05 9.41
C ILE A 399 -7.01 8.67 8.51
N GLY A 400 -6.14 7.82 9.02
CA GLY A 400 -4.91 7.41 8.34
C GLY A 400 -3.83 8.50 8.41
N ASP A 401 -2.89 8.45 7.47
CA ASP A 401 -1.67 9.25 7.51
C ASP A 401 -1.92 10.76 7.35
N CYS A 402 -3.04 11.18 6.79
CA CYS A 402 -3.41 12.59 6.62
C CYS A 402 -3.97 13.24 7.89
N ALA A 403 -4.22 12.46 8.95
CA ALA A 403 -4.81 12.92 10.21
C ALA A 403 -3.79 12.90 11.35
N PHE A 404 -3.85 13.93 12.21
CA PHE A 404 -3.22 13.88 13.52
C PHE A 404 -4.19 13.23 14.51
N ILE A 405 -3.93 11.97 14.81
CA ILE A 405 -4.67 11.19 15.80
C ILE A 405 -3.71 10.92 16.95
N ALA A 406 -4.04 11.44 18.13
CA ALA A 406 -3.20 11.27 19.30
C ALA A 406 -3.20 9.79 19.75
N ASP A 407 -2.02 9.23 19.95
CA ASP A 407 -1.86 7.95 20.65
C ASP A 407 -2.22 8.15 22.12
N PRO A 408 -3.17 7.39 22.67
CA PRO A 408 -3.63 7.55 24.04
C PRO A 408 -2.52 7.42 25.08
N ASN A 409 -1.46 6.65 24.78
CA ASN A 409 -0.37 6.37 25.72
C ASN A 409 0.73 7.44 25.71
N SER A 410 1.01 8.04 24.57
CA SER A 410 2.14 8.97 24.39
C SER A 410 1.71 10.40 24.10
N GLY A 411 0.45 10.64 23.72
CA GLY A 411 -0.05 11.93 23.26
C GLY A 411 0.53 12.39 21.92
N LYS A 412 1.49 11.63 21.34
CA LYS A 412 2.08 11.91 20.04
C LYS A 412 1.16 11.44 18.91
N SER A 413 1.41 11.86 17.68
CA SER A 413 0.71 11.33 16.50
C SER A 413 0.91 9.82 16.39
N CYS A 414 -0.17 9.09 16.13
CA CYS A 414 -0.09 7.66 15.81
C CYS A 414 0.87 7.43 14.63
N PRO A 415 1.65 6.34 14.65
CA PRO A 415 2.51 5.97 13.52
C PRO A 415 1.71 5.77 12.22
N PRO A 416 2.24 6.20 11.06
CA PRO A 416 1.59 6.04 9.76
C PRO A 416 1.74 4.61 9.25
N THR A 417 0.94 3.70 9.81
CA THR A 417 0.97 2.27 9.46
C THR A 417 -0.40 1.76 9.06
N ALA A 418 -0.43 0.72 8.22
CA ALA A 418 -1.65 0.04 7.81
C ALA A 418 -2.48 -0.47 9.01
N GLN A 419 -1.81 -0.93 10.07
CA GLN A 419 -2.49 -1.41 11.30
C GLN A 419 -3.30 -0.29 11.97
N HIS A 420 -2.70 0.90 12.14
CA HIS A 420 -3.39 2.05 12.71
C HIS A 420 -4.54 2.49 11.81
N ALA A 421 -4.30 2.61 10.50
CA ALA A 421 -5.33 3.00 9.52
C ALA A 421 -6.57 2.08 9.56
N ILE A 422 -6.37 0.76 9.64
CA ILE A 422 -7.46 -0.22 9.75
C ILE A 422 -8.25 -0.06 11.07
N LYS A 423 -7.56 0.19 12.19
CA LYS A 423 -8.22 0.39 13.49
C LYS A 423 -8.96 1.72 13.57
N GLN A 424 -8.37 2.77 13.02
CA GLN A 424 -9.02 4.07 12.88
C GLN A 424 -10.27 3.98 12.01
N ALA A 425 -10.20 3.25 10.88
CA ALA A 425 -11.36 3.01 10.02
C ALA A 425 -12.52 2.35 10.77
N LYS A 426 -12.22 1.37 11.63
CA LYS A 426 -13.24 0.72 12.45
C LYS A 426 -13.93 1.70 13.41
N VAL A 427 -13.15 2.52 14.12
CA VAL A 427 -13.72 3.50 15.08
C VAL A 427 -14.50 4.58 14.34
N ALA A 428 -13.94 5.17 13.29
CA ALA A 428 -14.60 6.21 12.51
C ALA A 428 -15.92 5.74 11.90
N SER A 429 -15.93 4.53 11.30
CA SER A 429 -17.15 3.97 10.73
C SER A 429 -18.23 3.69 11.77
N GLN A 430 -17.86 3.14 12.95
CA GLN A 430 -18.81 2.89 14.03
C GLN A 430 -19.40 4.19 14.58
N ASN A 431 -18.58 5.22 14.75
CA ASN A 431 -19.03 6.53 15.19
C ASN A 431 -19.97 7.18 14.17
N LEU A 432 -19.62 7.11 12.88
CA LEU A 432 -20.48 7.61 11.81
C LEU A 432 -21.81 6.87 11.74
N ILE A 433 -21.80 5.53 11.87
CA ILE A 433 -23.02 4.71 11.93
C ILE A 433 -23.89 5.12 13.11
N SER A 434 -23.30 5.30 14.30
CA SER A 434 -24.04 5.71 15.50
C SER A 434 -24.71 7.08 15.32
N ILE A 435 -24.02 8.03 14.71
CA ILE A 435 -24.58 9.37 14.42
C ILE A 435 -25.79 9.25 13.48
N ILE A 436 -25.65 8.51 12.38
CA ILE A 436 -26.70 8.36 11.37
C ILE A 436 -27.94 7.70 11.97
N GLN A 437 -27.75 6.60 12.71
CA GLN A 437 -28.84 5.86 13.33
C GLN A 437 -29.59 6.68 14.38
N GLU A 438 -28.89 7.45 15.21
CA GLU A 438 -29.52 8.30 16.20
C GLU A 438 -30.30 9.45 15.57
N GLU A 439 -29.80 10.05 14.49
CA GLU A 439 -30.56 11.06 13.72
C GLU A 439 -31.84 10.47 13.14
N GLU A 440 -31.80 9.25 12.62
CA GLU A 440 -32.99 8.57 12.11
C GLU A 440 -34.03 8.27 13.19
N GLU A 441 -33.57 7.81 14.35
CA GLU A 441 -34.45 7.58 15.50
C GLU A 441 -35.12 8.88 15.97
N ARG A 442 -34.37 9.98 16.00
CA ARG A 442 -34.93 11.32 16.35
C ARG A 442 -35.95 11.77 15.35
N ASN A 443 -35.72 11.63 14.05
CA ASN A 443 -36.66 12.02 13.00
C ASN A 443 -37.94 11.18 13.09
N LYS A 444 -37.86 9.86 13.25
CA LYS A 444 -39.03 8.98 13.43
C LYS A 444 -39.85 9.34 14.68
N LYS A 445 -39.20 9.72 15.78
CA LYS A 445 -39.87 10.17 17.00
C LYS A 445 -40.59 11.53 16.82
N ASN A 446 -40.04 12.43 16.02
CA ASN A 446 -40.61 13.74 15.72
C ASN A 446 -41.81 13.63 14.76
N GLU A 447 -41.77 12.74 13.80
CA GLU A 447 -42.87 12.50 12.85
C GLU A 447 -44.08 11.77 13.51
N GLY A 448 -43.82 10.97 14.55
CA GLY A 448 -44.86 10.19 15.24
C GLY A 448 -45.56 10.88 16.40
N LYS A 449 -45.27 12.13 16.77
CA LYS A 449 -45.82 12.79 17.95
C LYS A 449 -46.00 14.31 17.82
N ASN A 450 -47.27 14.72 17.82
CA ASN A 450 -47.75 16.00 18.34
C ASN A 450 -47.56 16.07 19.89
N ARG A 451 -46.41 15.68 20.44
CA ARG A 451 -46.12 15.75 21.89
C ARG A 451 -44.80 16.48 22.13
N LYS A 452 -44.92 17.61 22.90
CA LYS A 452 -43.78 18.33 23.48
C LYS A 452 -42.81 17.32 24.15
N TYR A 453 -41.69 17.09 23.53
CA TYR A 453 -40.62 16.28 24.09
C TYR A 453 -39.75 17.17 24.99
N ASN A 454 -39.91 17.06 26.30
CA ASN A 454 -38.91 17.56 27.26
C ASN A 454 -37.72 16.58 27.25
N GLY A 455 -36.85 16.75 26.26
CA GLY A 455 -35.81 15.80 25.98
C GLY A 455 -34.55 16.00 26.83
N HIS A 456 -34.31 15.10 27.74
CA HIS A 456 -32.91 14.80 28.09
C HIS A 456 -32.24 14.21 26.83
N LYS A 457 -31.27 14.94 26.25
CA LYS A 457 -30.41 14.43 25.19
C LYS A 457 -29.58 13.31 25.77
N ASN A 458 -29.93 12.04 25.55
CA ASN A 458 -28.94 10.98 25.76
C ASN A 458 -27.78 11.26 24.80
N PRO A 459 -26.56 11.44 25.28
CA PRO A 459 -25.42 11.70 24.41
C PRO A 459 -25.18 10.49 23.52
N ILE A 460 -24.86 10.74 22.24
CA ILE A 460 -24.46 9.70 21.29
C ILE A 460 -23.28 8.93 21.90
N LYS A 461 -23.44 7.63 22.08
CA LYS A 461 -22.34 6.79 22.59
C LYS A 461 -21.30 6.55 21.50
N MET A 462 -20.36 7.48 21.38
CA MET A 462 -19.26 7.39 20.43
C MET A 462 -18.08 6.61 21.01
N MET A 463 -17.45 5.80 20.16
CA MET A 463 -16.22 5.10 20.52
C MET A 463 -15.04 6.08 20.56
N VAL A 464 -14.21 5.96 21.56
CA VAL A 464 -12.90 6.63 21.62
C VAL A 464 -11.87 5.73 20.93
N PHE A 465 -11.00 6.35 20.14
CA PHE A 465 -9.88 5.61 19.55
C PHE A 465 -8.86 5.27 20.63
N ASP A 466 -8.71 3.98 20.86
CA ASP A 466 -7.71 3.39 21.75
C ASP A 466 -7.12 2.15 21.08
N TYR A 467 -5.87 2.23 20.66
CA TYR A 467 -5.19 1.11 20.01
C TYR A 467 -3.74 1.00 20.43
N LYS A 468 -3.42 -0.12 21.07
CA LYS A 468 -2.04 -0.52 21.36
C LYS A 468 -1.55 -1.52 20.30
N THR A 469 -0.42 -1.20 19.69
CA THR A 469 0.20 -2.06 18.67
C THR A 469 0.54 -3.43 19.24
N LYS A 470 0.06 -4.49 18.58
CA LYS A 470 0.29 -5.89 19.00
C LYS A 470 1.63 -6.45 18.55
N GLY A 471 2.27 -5.80 17.61
CA GLY A 471 3.56 -6.20 17.07
C GLY A 471 4.03 -5.26 15.98
N ILE A 472 5.32 -5.26 15.75
CA ILE A 472 5.99 -4.48 14.71
C ILE A 472 7.10 -5.37 14.14
N MET A 473 7.18 -5.47 12.82
CA MET A 473 8.14 -6.36 12.14
C MET A 473 8.67 -5.71 10.87
N ALA A 474 9.91 -5.99 10.52
CA ALA A 474 10.56 -5.62 9.26
C ALA A 474 11.33 -6.80 8.66
N LEU A 475 11.36 -6.86 7.33
CA LEU A 475 12.34 -7.68 6.61
C LEU A 475 13.67 -6.93 6.51
N ILE A 476 14.78 -7.66 6.60
CA ILE A 476 16.13 -7.11 6.44
C ILE A 476 16.94 -7.88 5.39
N GLY A 477 16.23 -8.47 4.43
CA GLY A 477 16.74 -9.30 3.35
C GLY A 477 16.20 -10.72 3.38
N LYS A 478 16.68 -11.55 2.45
CA LYS A 478 16.21 -12.92 2.22
C LYS A 478 16.43 -13.80 3.46
N LYS A 479 15.35 -14.44 3.91
CA LYS A 479 15.31 -15.31 5.09
C LYS A 479 15.70 -14.62 6.40
N ASN A 480 15.67 -13.30 6.46
CA ASN A 480 16.03 -12.53 7.65
C ASN A 480 15.02 -11.42 7.94
N GLY A 481 14.68 -11.26 9.20
CA GLY A 481 13.76 -10.23 9.66
C GLY A 481 13.95 -9.92 11.13
N VAL A 482 13.29 -8.87 11.58
CA VAL A 482 13.29 -8.46 12.99
C VAL A 482 11.88 -8.03 13.39
N GLY A 483 11.56 -8.17 14.67
CA GLY A 483 10.30 -7.63 15.17
C GLY A 483 10.03 -7.92 16.63
N VAL A 484 8.94 -7.33 17.08
CA VAL A 484 8.31 -7.63 18.36
C VAL A 484 6.91 -8.14 18.08
N LEU A 485 6.55 -9.28 18.60
CA LEU A 485 5.21 -9.86 18.49
C LEU A 485 4.71 -10.25 19.86
N LEU A 486 3.56 -9.70 20.27
CA LEU A 486 2.93 -9.92 21.59
C LEU A 486 3.91 -9.70 22.77
N GLY A 487 4.86 -8.76 22.61
CA GLY A 487 5.89 -8.44 23.60
C GLY A 487 7.18 -9.26 23.48
N TYR A 488 7.19 -10.33 22.67
CA TYR A 488 8.39 -11.14 22.44
C TYR A 488 9.23 -10.58 21.30
N LYS A 489 10.53 -10.47 21.51
CA LYS A 489 11.50 -10.08 20.49
C LYS A 489 11.83 -11.28 19.62
N ILE A 490 11.74 -11.13 18.31
CA ILE A 490 12.05 -12.16 17.32
C ILE A 490 12.95 -11.59 16.25
N HIS A 491 13.88 -12.40 15.72
CA HIS A 491 14.78 -12.02 14.63
C HIS A 491 15.15 -13.23 13.76
N GLY A 492 15.87 -13.00 12.68
CA GLY A 492 16.34 -14.02 11.76
C GLY A 492 15.19 -14.66 10.96
N PHE A 493 15.36 -15.96 10.65
CA PHE A 493 14.42 -16.73 9.82
C PHE A 493 13.00 -16.78 10.41
N LEU A 494 12.87 -16.91 11.73
CA LEU A 494 11.56 -16.97 12.39
C LEU A 494 10.77 -15.67 12.19
N ALA A 495 11.43 -14.52 12.35
CA ALA A 495 10.79 -13.22 12.13
C ALA A 495 10.39 -13.03 10.65
N TRP A 496 11.26 -13.43 9.71
CA TRP A 496 10.97 -13.41 8.28
C TRP A 496 9.75 -14.27 7.92
N TRP A 497 9.66 -15.49 8.48
CA TRP A 497 8.56 -16.40 8.20
C TRP A 497 7.22 -15.90 8.78
N ILE A 498 7.23 -15.40 10.03
CA ILE A 498 6.04 -14.82 10.68
C ILE A 498 5.58 -13.57 9.94
N TRP A 499 6.48 -12.72 9.47
CA TRP A 499 6.16 -11.55 8.66
C TRP A 499 5.39 -11.95 7.40
N ARG A 500 5.89 -12.93 6.65
CA ARG A 500 5.23 -13.46 5.45
C ARG A 500 3.83 -14.00 5.75
N LEU A 501 3.67 -14.81 6.78
CA LEU A 501 2.35 -15.32 7.19
C LEU A 501 1.39 -14.22 7.58
N TYR A 502 1.86 -13.25 8.35
CA TYR A 502 1.04 -12.12 8.80
C TYR A 502 0.51 -11.30 7.62
N TYR A 503 1.39 -10.90 6.70
CA TYR A 503 1.00 -10.09 5.55
C TYR A 503 0.19 -10.88 4.52
N LEU A 504 0.50 -12.14 4.31
CA LEU A 504 -0.32 -13.05 3.50
C LEU A 504 -1.76 -13.11 4.03
N GLY A 505 -1.90 -13.26 5.36
CA GLY A 505 -3.21 -13.27 6.02
C GLY A 505 -4.03 -12.00 5.77
N ASN A 506 -3.36 -10.85 5.69
CA ASN A 506 -3.98 -9.53 5.52
C ASN A 506 -4.26 -9.12 4.05
N LEU A 507 -3.78 -9.87 3.06
CA LEU A 507 -4.15 -9.61 1.66
C LEU A 507 -5.68 -9.74 1.46
N PRO A 508 -6.29 -8.83 0.68
CA PRO A 508 -7.76 -8.69 0.64
C PRO A 508 -8.52 -9.90 0.09
N THR A 509 -7.92 -10.64 -0.86
CA THR A 509 -8.62 -11.73 -1.55
C THR A 509 -7.80 -13.03 -1.56
N SER A 510 -8.49 -14.18 -1.58
CA SER A 510 -7.83 -15.49 -1.66
C SER A 510 -6.98 -15.63 -2.92
N GLN A 511 -7.43 -15.05 -4.05
CA GLN A 511 -6.65 -15.02 -5.29
C GLN A 511 -5.29 -14.37 -5.10
N LYS A 512 -5.22 -13.20 -4.40
CA LYS A 512 -3.95 -12.52 -4.14
C LYS A 512 -3.06 -13.29 -3.18
N LYS A 513 -3.66 -13.93 -2.17
CA LYS A 513 -2.94 -14.81 -1.25
C LYS A 513 -2.26 -15.97 -1.98
N ILE A 514 -2.99 -16.64 -2.87
CA ILE A 514 -2.44 -17.73 -3.66
C ILE A 514 -1.35 -17.22 -4.61
N GLY A 515 -1.58 -16.09 -5.30
CA GLY A 515 -0.58 -15.47 -6.16
C GLY A 515 0.74 -15.22 -5.45
N VAL A 516 0.70 -14.52 -4.31
CA VAL A 516 1.91 -14.23 -3.50
C VAL A 516 2.58 -15.51 -2.97
N MET A 517 1.80 -16.53 -2.57
CA MET A 517 2.40 -17.83 -2.17
C MET A 517 3.14 -18.50 -3.32
N VAL A 518 2.59 -18.44 -4.54
CA VAL A 518 3.25 -18.98 -5.74
C VAL A 518 4.51 -18.20 -6.05
N ASP A 519 4.47 -16.86 -6.02
CA ASP A 519 5.65 -16.02 -6.26
C ASP A 519 6.78 -16.34 -5.27
N TRP A 520 6.46 -16.44 -3.99
CA TRP A 520 7.45 -16.84 -2.98
C TRP A 520 7.98 -18.25 -3.19
N GLY A 521 7.16 -19.18 -3.70
CA GLY A 521 7.59 -20.52 -4.07
C GLY A 521 8.55 -20.49 -5.26
N VAL A 522 8.26 -19.67 -6.27
CA VAL A 522 9.13 -19.47 -7.44
C VAL A 522 10.47 -18.83 -7.03
N ASP A 523 10.46 -17.78 -6.18
CA ASP A 523 11.69 -17.14 -5.67
C ASP A 523 12.62 -18.12 -4.90
N LEU A 524 12.03 -19.11 -4.23
CA LEU A 524 12.82 -20.11 -3.51
C LEU A 524 13.48 -21.17 -4.40
N LEU A 525 12.89 -21.46 -5.57
CA LEU A 525 13.26 -22.59 -6.45
C LEU A 525 14.00 -22.15 -7.71
N PHE A 526 13.76 -20.91 -8.18
CA PHE A 526 14.28 -20.42 -9.44
C PHE A 526 15.10 -19.15 -9.24
N LYS A 527 15.89 -18.79 -10.26
CA LYS A 527 16.63 -17.53 -10.32
C LYS A 527 15.67 -16.37 -10.50
N ARG A 528 16.00 -15.21 -9.94
CA ARG A 528 15.20 -13.99 -10.15
C ARG A 528 15.27 -13.54 -11.60
N ASP A 529 14.15 -13.11 -12.14
CA ASP A 529 14.06 -12.57 -13.49
C ASP A 529 14.68 -11.16 -13.56
N VAL A 530 15.56 -10.94 -14.52
CA VAL A 530 16.20 -9.65 -14.81
C VAL A 530 15.66 -9.00 -16.10
N THR A 531 14.48 -9.41 -16.56
CA THR A 531 13.83 -8.80 -17.72
C THR A 531 13.44 -7.35 -17.42
N ARG A 532 13.89 -6.42 -18.26
CA ARG A 532 13.55 -5.01 -18.19
C ARG A 532 12.31 -4.71 -19.05
N LEU A 533 11.28 -4.17 -18.45
CA LEU A 533 10.02 -3.86 -19.16
C LEU A 533 10.01 -2.50 -19.86
N GLN A 534 11.06 -1.67 -19.73
CA GLN A 534 11.23 -0.34 -20.32
C GLN A 534 10.01 0.57 -20.04
N ILE A 535 9.61 0.67 -18.79
CA ILE A 535 8.46 1.47 -18.39
C ILE A 535 8.76 2.94 -18.62
N ASN A 536 8.03 3.58 -19.56
CA ASN A 536 8.11 5.01 -19.80
C ASN A 536 7.48 5.78 -18.64
N PHE A 537 8.31 6.23 -17.72
CA PHE A 537 7.92 6.93 -16.52
C PHE A 537 8.15 8.43 -16.66
N LYS A 538 7.07 9.23 -16.63
CA LYS A 538 7.18 10.68 -16.44
C LYS A 538 7.23 10.96 -14.94
N ARG A 539 8.36 11.47 -14.44
CA ARG A 539 8.50 11.83 -13.02
C ARG A 539 7.45 12.87 -12.63
N LYS A 540 6.64 12.56 -11.63
CA LYS A 540 5.51 13.38 -11.17
C LYS A 540 5.91 14.77 -10.67
N TYR A 541 7.15 14.92 -10.23
CA TYR A 541 7.68 16.15 -9.61
C TYR A 541 8.39 17.09 -10.60
N SER A 542 8.50 16.75 -11.89
CA SER A 542 9.11 17.62 -12.90
C SER A 542 8.14 18.64 -13.50
N GLN A 543 6.84 18.58 -13.21
CA GLN A 543 5.79 19.38 -13.87
C GLN A 543 5.27 20.58 -13.05
N SER A 544 5.89 20.97 -11.94
CA SER A 544 5.39 22.10 -11.14
C SER A 544 5.96 23.47 -11.49
N ASN A 545 6.73 23.61 -12.60
CA ASN A 545 7.25 24.90 -13.07
C ASN A 545 7.35 24.94 -14.61
N GLU A 546 6.21 24.93 -15.31
CA GLU A 546 6.00 25.52 -16.63
C GLU A 546 4.67 26.28 -16.64
#